data_4d6ffd367c5a7ac167107f22830e4bb1
#
_entry.id   4d6ffd367c5a7ac167107f22830e4bb1
#
_cell.length_a   1.000
_cell.length_b   1.000
_cell.length_c   1.000
_cell.angle_alpha   90.00
_cell.angle_beta   90.00
_cell.angle_gamma   90.00
#
_symmetry.space_group_name_H-M   'P 1'
#
loop_
_entity.id
_entity.type
_entity.pdbx_description
1 polymer ?
#
loop_
_entity_poly.entity_id
_entity_poly.type
_entity_poly.pdbx_seq_one_letter_code
_entity_poly.pdbx_strand_id
1 'polypeptide(L)'
;KFLQILENLNLSLEEFHFLYDGNKANTDAMMISAYSEAYYAKDIPRLAALEEASRNHFDETSQIKYLHHASIIHLLRCNLSELPFPHKELAVIKDYLFDCETWHYYELVLFTNALDFFPEDAVDAVYARAKEKMTEFNQMKRYKNELFSLISNILVLQLEKNNLEKSLFYYDDLEKTVSVSDNRMYEHVMLLFFKELIGIMQQQEDAQKLTDIIRTFKLLDMERVANQCEGLLETVRNNNA
;
A
#
# COMPACT_ATOMS: atom_id res chain seq x y z
N LYS A 1 27.32 12.98 20.02
CA LYS A 1 28.35 11.93 20.32
C LYS A 1 28.14 10.66 19.51
N PHE A 2 26.93 10.04 19.51
CA PHE A 2 26.66 8.80 18.76
C PHE A 2 26.86 8.96 17.24
N LEU A 3 26.24 9.98 16.63
CA LEU A 3 26.41 10.25 15.19
C LEU A 3 27.88 10.53 14.83
N GLN A 4 28.64 11.20 15.71
CA GLN A 4 30.06 11.47 15.52
C GLN A 4 30.91 10.18 15.50
N ILE A 5 30.50 9.16 16.27
CA ILE A 5 31.14 7.83 16.22
C ILE A 5 30.88 7.15 14.89
N LEU A 6 29.64 7.21 14.39
CA LEU A 6 29.28 6.65 13.09
C LEU A 6 30.06 7.34 11.96
N GLU A 7 30.15 8.68 11.98
CA GLU A 7 30.94 9.46 11.02
C GLU A 7 32.42 9.03 11.01
N ASN A 8 33.03 8.89 12.19
CA ASN A 8 34.42 8.43 12.31
C ASN A 8 34.65 7.01 11.78
N LEU A 9 33.62 6.18 11.84
CA LEU A 9 33.64 4.81 11.30
C LEU A 9 33.26 4.74 9.83
N ASN A 10 32.90 5.87 9.19
CA ASN A 10 32.29 5.91 7.86
C ASN A 10 31.06 5.01 7.73
N LEU A 11 30.28 4.90 8.81
CA LEU A 11 29.12 4.04 8.92
C LEU A 11 27.85 4.91 8.94
N SER A 12 26.91 4.63 8.03
CA SER A 12 25.59 5.27 8.07
C SER A 12 24.74 4.74 9.23
N LEU A 13 23.73 5.50 9.66
CA LEU A 13 22.78 5.06 10.66
C LEU A 13 22.03 3.78 10.21
N GLU A 14 21.77 3.67 8.92
CA GLU A 14 21.09 2.53 8.31
C GLU A 14 21.96 1.27 8.36
N GLU A 15 23.25 1.38 8.03
CA GLU A 15 24.23 0.28 8.15
C GLU A 15 24.42 -0.12 9.62
N PHE A 16 24.48 0.85 10.54
CA PHE A 16 24.55 0.56 11.97
C PHE A 16 23.30 -0.21 12.44
N HIS A 17 22.11 0.22 12.06
CA HIS A 17 20.87 -0.46 12.41
C HIS A 17 20.87 -1.91 11.89
N PHE A 18 21.29 -2.11 10.64
CA PHE A 18 21.41 -3.43 10.04
C PHE A 18 22.37 -4.34 10.82
N LEU A 19 23.53 -3.81 11.21
CA LEU A 19 24.53 -4.55 12.00
C LEU A 19 24.07 -4.82 13.43
N TYR A 20 23.40 -3.84 14.06
CA TYR A 20 22.91 -3.95 15.44
C TYR A 20 21.78 -4.97 15.58
N ASP A 21 20.85 -4.97 14.66
CA ASP A 21 19.72 -5.91 14.67
C ASP A 21 20.12 -7.33 14.24
N GLY A 22 21.39 -7.55 13.91
CA GLY A 22 21.92 -8.87 13.56
C GLY A 22 21.22 -9.48 12.36
N ASN A 23 20.90 -8.66 11.35
CA ASN A 23 20.17 -9.09 10.16
C ASN A 23 18.72 -9.55 10.48
N LYS A 24 18.16 -9.10 11.61
CA LYS A 24 16.72 -9.26 11.85
C LYS A 24 16.00 -8.42 10.78
N ALA A 25 15.56 -9.10 9.74
CA ALA A 25 14.70 -8.49 8.73
C ALA A 25 13.58 -7.72 9.45
N ASN A 26 13.21 -6.57 8.92
CA ASN A 26 12.13 -5.75 9.47
C ASN A 26 10.90 -6.63 9.72
N THR A 27 10.65 -6.97 10.99
CA THR A 27 9.61 -7.92 11.40
C THR A 27 8.23 -7.49 10.89
N ASP A 28 8.01 -6.17 10.77
CA ASP A 28 6.75 -5.63 10.28
C ASP A 28 6.60 -5.89 8.76
N ALA A 29 7.65 -5.66 7.97
CA ALA A 29 7.64 -5.97 6.53
C ALA A 29 7.47 -7.47 6.26
N MET A 30 8.11 -8.33 7.07
CA MET A 30 7.92 -9.78 6.96
C MET A 30 6.49 -10.21 7.30
N MET A 31 5.88 -9.62 8.33
CA MET A 31 4.50 -9.90 8.70
C MET A 31 3.54 -9.46 7.58
N ILE A 32 3.75 -8.26 7.04
CA ILE A 32 2.96 -7.74 5.91
C ILE A 32 3.07 -8.68 4.70
N SER A 33 4.28 -9.09 4.33
CA SER A 33 4.49 -10.05 3.23
C SER A 33 3.76 -11.37 3.50
N ALA A 34 3.89 -11.91 4.71
CA ALA A 34 3.31 -13.20 5.08
C ALA A 34 1.77 -13.21 4.98
N TYR A 35 1.09 -12.19 5.52
CA TYR A 35 -0.37 -12.15 5.44
C TYR A 35 -0.86 -11.74 4.03
N SER A 36 -0.11 -10.92 3.29
CA SER A 36 -0.44 -10.62 1.90
C SER A 36 -0.34 -11.87 1.02
N GLU A 37 0.74 -12.64 1.14
CA GLU A 37 0.88 -13.93 0.43
C GLU A 37 -0.27 -14.88 0.76
N ALA A 38 -0.60 -15.03 2.06
CA ALA A 38 -1.70 -15.90 2.50
C ALA A 38 -3.06 -15.42 1.96
N TYR A 39 -3.29 -14.12 1.91
CA TYR A 39 -4.52 -13.54 1.37
C TYR A 39 -4.67 -13.81 -0.13
N TYR A 40 -3.63 -13.53 -0.95
CA TYR A 40 -3.67 -13.81 -2.38
C TYR A 40 -3.75 -15.29 -2.71
N ALA A 41 -3.15 -16.16 -1.87
CA ALA A 41 -3.28 -17.61 -1.96
C ALA A 41 -4.63 -18.14 -1.45
N LYS A 42 -5.49 -17.27 -0.88
CA LYS A 42 -6.74 -17.64 -0.19
C LYS A 42 -6.53 -18.66 0.93
N ASP A 43 -5.37 -18.63 1.58
CA ASP A 43 -4.99 -19.55 2.65
C ASP A 43 -5.53 -19.05 4.01
N ILE A 44 -6.83 -19.33 4.23
CA ILE A 44 -7.55 -18.96 5.46
C ILE A 44 -6.89 -19.55 6.72
N PRO A 45 -6.45 -20.82 6.75
CA PRO A 45 -5.75 -21.40 7.90
C PRO A 45 -4.45 -20.65 8.24
N ARG A 46 -3.65 -20.28 7.24
CA ARG A 46 -2.42 -19.50 7.44
C ARG A 46 -2.72 -18.11 7.98
N LEU A 47 -3.75 -17.43 7.47
CA LEU A 47 -4.19 -16.15 8.02
C LEU A 47 -4.63 -16.27 9.49
N ALA A 48 -5.38 -17.33 9.86
CA ALA A 48 -5.79 -17.55 11.23
C ALA A 48 -4.60 -17.74 12.16
N ALA A 49 -3.59 -18.52 11.76
CA ALA A 49 -2.36 -18.73 12.54
C ALA A 49 -1.53 -17.43 12.70
N LEU A 50 -1.44 -16.61 11.66
CA LEU A 50 -0.76 -15.29 11.71
C LEU A 50 -1.51 -14.31 12.63
N GLU A 51 -2.84 -14.31 12.61
CA GLU A 51 -3.66 -13.50 13.50
C GLU A 51 -3.43 -13.88 14.96
N GLU A 52 -3.49 -15.18 15.28
CA GLU A 52 -3.26 -15.69 16.63
C GLU A 52 -1.85 -15.35 17.13
N ALA A 53 -0.82 -15.56 16.29
CA ALA A 53 0.55 -15.19 16.62
C ALA A 53 0.70 -13.69 16.91
N SER A 54 0.04 -12.83 16.13
CA SER A 54 0.07 -11.39 16.34
C SER A 54 -0.64 -10.99 17.65
N ARG A 55 -1.78 -11.61 17.99
CA ARG A 55 -2.47 -11.38 19.26
C ARG A 55 -1.62 -11.79 20.46
N ASN A 56 -1.00 -12.97 20.41
CA ASN A 56 -0.10 -13.46 21.46
C ASN A 56 1.09 -12.50 21.67
N HIS A 57 1.71 -12.01 20.61
CA HIS A 57 2.78 -11.00 20.70
C HIS A 57 2.29 -9.68 21.32
N PHE A 58 1.07 -9.26 21.03
CA PHE A 58 0.48 -8.10 21.67
C PHE A 58 0.29 -8.34 23.18
N ASP A 59 -0.26 -9.49 23.57
CA ASP A 59 -0.49 -9.84 24.98
C ASP A 59 0.83 -9.92 25.78
N GLU A 60 1.91 -10.40 25.14
CA GLU A 60 3.24 -10.51 25.76
C GLU A 60 3.98 -9.15 25.86
N THR A 61 3.83 -8.28 24.83
CA THR A 61 4.68 -7.09 24.71
C THR A 61 3.95 -5.77 24.90
N SER A 62 2.62 -5.77 24.83
CA SER A 62 1.75 -4.59 24.81
C SER A 62 2.09 -3.59 23.68
N GLN A 63 2.83 -4.02 22.65
CA GLN A 63 3.14 -3.17 21.51
C GLN A 63 1.96 -3.11 20.55
N ILE A 64 1.36 -1.95 20.41
CA ILE A 64 0.13 -1.70 19.63
C ILE A 64 0.21 -2.20 18.17
N LYS A 65 1.39 -2.21 17.57
CA LYS A 65 1.59 -2.68 16.21
C LYS A 65 1.12 -4.12 15.98
N TYR A 66 1.31 -5.00 16.96
CA TYR A 66 0.86 -6.39 16.84
C TYR A 66 -0.66 -6.50 16.88
N LEU A 67 -1.34 -5.62 17.64
CA LEU A 67 -2.79 -5.53 17.60
C LEU A 67 -3.28 -5.02 16.23
N HIS A 68 -2.59 -4.06 15.63
CA HIS A 68 -2.91 -3.58 14.28
C HIS A 68 -2.72 -4.68 13.23
N HIS A 69 -1.62 -5.46 13.28
CA HIS A 69 -1.44 -6.60 12.39
C HIS A 69 -2.55 -7.63 12.56
N ALA A 70 -2.88 -8.00 13.80
CA ALA A 70 -3.99 -8.93 14.08
C ALA A 70 -5.32 -8.42 13.52
N SER A 71 -5.60 -7.13 13.67
CA SER A 71 -6.81 -6.50 13.15
C SER A 71 -6.89 -6.53 11.63
N ILE A 72 -5.80 -6.19 10.92
CA ILE A 72 -5.73 -6.29 9.44
C ILE A 72 -5.95 -7.73 8.99
N ILE A 73 -5.25 -8.69 9.60
CA ILE A 73 -5.36 -10.11 9.23
C ILE A 73 -6.80 -10.61 9.45
N HIS A 74 -7.44 -10.18 10.54
CA HIS A 74 -8.85 -10.53 10.80
C HIS A 74 -9.78 -9.95 9.72
N LEU A 75 -9.61 -8.68 9.34
CA LEU A 75 -10.35 -8.05 8.25
C LEU A 75 -10.19 -8.82 6.94
N LEU A 76 -8.95 -9.15 6.55
CA LEU A 76 -8.64 -9.94 5.36
C LEU A 76 -9.30 -11.32 5.39
N ARG A 77 -9.27 -12.00 6.54
CA ARG A 77 -9.87 -13.31 6.73
C ARG A 77 -11.38 -13.26 6.63
N CYS A 78 -12.02 -12.27 7.24
CA CYS A 78 -13.47 -12.08 7.14
C CYS A 78 -13.91 -11.81 5.71
N ASN A 79 -13.14 -11.00 4.96
CA ASN A 79 -13.40 -10.73 3.55
C ASN A 79 -13.36 -12.02 2.71
N LEU A 80 -12.32 -12.86 2.86
CA LEU A 80 -12.21 -14.12 2.12
C LEU A 80 -13.29 -15.15 2.49
N SER A 81 -13.77 -15.10 3.73
CA SER A 81 -14.76 -16.06 4.24
C SER A 81 -16.19 -15.57 4.12
N GLU A 82 -16.41 -14.40 3.52
CA GLU A 82 -17.74 -13.75 3.41
C GLU A 82 -18.45 -13.63 4.78
N LEU A 83 -17.65 -13.45 5.84
CA LEU A 83 -18.17 -13.27 7.20
C LEU A 83 -18.66 -11.83 7.40
N PRO A 84 -19.52 -11.58 8.41
CA PRO A 84 -19.93 -10.22 8.78
C PRO A 84 -18.74 -9.32 9.00
N PHE A 85 -18.83 -8.07 8.52
CA PHE A 85 -17.75 -7.11 8.60
C PHE A 85 -17.32 -6.84 10.06
N PRO A 86 -16.04 -7.00 10.42
CA PRO A 86 -15.55 -6.87 11.77
C PRO A 86 -15.30 -5.39 12.14
N HIS A 87 -16.35 -4.64 12.44
CA HIS A 87 -16.28 -3.22 12.77
C HIS A 87 -15.33 -2.87 13.92
N LYS A 88 -15.15 -3.78 14.89
CA LYS A 88 -14.25 -3.54 16.04
C LYS A 88 -12.79 -3.50 15.61
N GLU A 89 -12.39 -4.41 14.75
CA GLU A 89 -11.01 -4.47 14.23
C GLU A 89 -10.68 -3.26 13.36
N LEU A 90 -11.62 -2.81 12.53
CA LEU A 90 -11.44 -1.56 11.79
C LEU A 90 -11.37 -0.36 12.75
N ALA A 91 -12.20 -0.31 13.81
CA ALA A 91 -12.17 0.77 14.78
C ALA A 91 -10.80 0.90 15.46
N VAL A 92 -10.16 -0.21 15.83
CA VAL A 92 -8.80 -0.19 16.42
C VAL A 92 -7.81 0.57 15.53
N ILE A 93 -7.82 0.30 14.22
CA ILE A 93 -6.93 0.96 13.26
C ILE A 93 -7.35 2.41 13.05
N LYS A 94 -8.64 2.63 12.83
CA LYS A 94 -9.22 3.95 12.55
C LYS A 94 -8.95 4.91 13.70
N ASP A 95 -9.29 4.54 14.92
CA ASP A 95 -9.16 5.38 16.11
C ASP A 95 -7.68 5.75 16.33
N TYR A 96 -6.77 4.79 16.21
CA TYR A 96 -5.34 5.05 16.26
C TYR A 96 -4.89 6.09 15.22
N LEU A 97 -5.26 5.91 13.94
CA LEU A 97 -4.85 6.81 12.85
C LEU A 97 -5.43 8.22 13.01
N PHE A 98 -6.64 8.35 13.55
CA PHE A 98 -7.26 9.65 13.79
C PHE A 98 -6.72 10.35 15.05
N ASP A 99 -6.29 9.61 16.05
CA ASP A 99 -5.72 10.17 17.29
C ASP A 99 -4.24 10.57 17.12
N CYS A 100 -3.53 10.01 16.12
CA CYS A 100 -2.13 10.37 15.85
C CYS A 100 -1.98 11.83 15.40
N GLU A 101 -1.23 12.64 16.17
CA GLU A 101 -0.92 14.03 15.83
C GLU A 101 0.11 14.13 14.69
N THR A 102 1.08 13.22 14.68
CA THR A 102 2.16 13.15 13.68
C THR A 102 2.19 11.79 13.03
N TRP A 103 2.22 11.80 11.69
CA TRP A 103 2.34 10.58 10.91
C TRP A 103 3.78 10.33 10.50
N HIS A 104 4.26 9.12 10.80
CA HIS A 104 5.52 8.59 10.34
C HIS A 104 5.28 7.49 9.30
N TYR A 105 6.34 6.80 8.93
CA TYR A 105 6.26 5.71 7.97
C TYR A 105 5.29 4.59 8.39
N TYR A 106 5.22 4.31 9.70
CA TYR A 106 4.34 3.27 10.23
C TYR A 106 2.86 3.54 9.97
N GLU A 107 2.39 4.76 10.23
CA GLU A 107 0.98 5.15 10.04
C GLU A 107 0.58 5.08 8.56
N LEU A 108 1.49 5.44 7.66
CA LEU A 108 1.26 5.31 6.22
C LEU A 108 1.10 3.86 5.80
N VAL A 109 2.03 2.99 6.21
CA VAL A 109 1.97 1.56 5.91
C VAL A 109 0.71 0.94 6.50
N LEU A 110 0.35 1.31 7.73
CA LEU A 110 -0.87 0.83 8.38
C LEU A 110 -2.12 1.22 7.59
N PHE A 111 -2.23 2.48 7.18
CA PHE A 111 -3.35 2.97 6.38
C PHE A 111 -3.40 2.30 5.01
N THR A 112 -2.27 2.24 4.29
CA THR A 112 -2.19 1.60 2.97
C THR A 112 -2.68 0.15 3.00
N ASN A 113 -2.33 -0.61 4.05
CA ASN A 113 -2.75 -2.01 4.19
C ASN A 113 -4.19 -2.21 4.69
N ALA A 114 -4.80 -1.19 5.27
CA ALA A 114 -6.19 -1.23 5.74
C ALA A 114 -7.16 -0.51 4.80
N LEU A 115 -6.67 0.08 3.72
CA LEU A 115 -7.40 1.00 2.84
C LEU A 115 -8.74 0.46 2.34
N ASP A 116 -8.75 -0.80 1.87
CA ASP A 116 -9.93 -1.44 1.28
C ASP A 116 -11.10 -1.60 2.26
N PHE A 117 -10.83 -1.45 3.55
CA PHE A 117 -11.81 -1.59 4.62
C PHE A 117 -12.39 -0.24 5.10
N PHE A 118 -11.77 0.87 4.68
CA PHE A 118 -12.26 2.20 5.06
C PHE A 118 -13.45 2.64 4.20
N PRO A 119 -14.46 3.29 4.79
CA PRO A 119 -15.48 3.99 4.01
C PRO A 119 -14.84 5.14 3.21
N GLU A 120 -15.42 5.45 2.06
CA GLU A 120 -14.83 6.37 1.08
C GLU A 120 -14.56 7.78 1.62
N ASP A 121 -15.50 8.32 2.39
CA ASP A 121 -15.35 9.62 3.06
C ASP A 121 -14.19 9.64 4.05
N ALA A 122 -13.95 8.53 4.73
CA ALA A 122 -12.81 8.38 5.62
C ALA A 122 -11.48 8.27 4.84
N VAL A 123 -11.47 7.61 3.67
CA VAL A 123 -10.28 7.53 2.80
C VAL A 123 -9.81 8.93 2.41
N ASP A 124 -10.71 9.79 1.91
CA ASP A 124 -10.37 11.14 1.49
C ASP A 124 -9.81 11.98 2.67
N ALA A 125 -10.45 11.89 3.85
CA ALA A 125 -10.03 12.63 5.05
C ALA A 125 -8.65 12.16 5.55
N VAL A 126 -8.42 10.85 5.59
CA VAL A 126 -7.14 10.27 6.04
C VAL A 126 -6.04 10.54 5.03
N TYR A 127 -6.34 10.47 3.73
CA TYR A 127 -5.39 10.82 2.67
C TYR A 127 -4.94 12.28 2.75
N ALA A 128 -5.88 13.23 2.93
CA ALA A 128 -5.55 14.64 3.06
C ALA A 128 -4.61 14.89 4.25
N ARG A 129 -4.88 14.24 5.40
CA ARG A 129 -4.02 14.28 6.59
C ARG A 129 -2.65 13.66 6.34
N ALA A 130 -2.58 12.49 5.70
CA ALA A 130 -1.33 11.84 5.35
C ALA A 130 -0.47 12.75 4.46
N LYS A 131 -1.07 13.33 3.42
CA LYS A 131 -0.39 14.25 2.48
C LYS A 131 0.20 15.47 3.20
N GLU A 132 -0.53 16.08 4.13
CA GLU A 132 -0.04 17.20 4.94
C GLU A 132 1.20 16.80 5.77
N LYS A 133 1.15 15.66 6.43
CA LYS A 133 2.22 15.20 7.33
C LYS A 133 3.44 14.62 6.61
N MET A 134 3.28 14.18 5.37
CA MET A 134 4.38 13.63 4.58
C MET A 134 5.32 14.66 3.97
N THR A 135 4.92 15.92 3.90
CA THR A 135 5.76 16.99 3.32
C THR A 135 7.13 17.10 3.98
N GLU A 136 7.24 16.76 5.27
CA GLU A 136 8.50 16.80 6.02
C GLU A 136 9.47 15.67 5.61
N PHE A 137 8.95 14.52 5.16
CA PHE A 137 9.72 13.31 4.87
C PHE A 137 9.79 12.95 3.37
N ASN A 138 9.29 13.84 2.51
CA ASN A 138 9.18 13.58 1.06
C ASN A 138 10.52 13.31 0.35
N GLN A 139 11.65 13.68 0.97
CA GLN A 139 12.98 13.40 0.43
C GLN A 139 13.44 11.96 0.68
N MET A 140 12.84 11.25 1.63
CA MET A 140 13.22 9.87 1.95
C MET A 140 12.60 8.88 0.96
N LYS A 141 13.44 8.06 0.31
CA LYS A 141 13.01 7.10 -0.71
C LYS A 141 11.87 6.19 -0.25
N ARG A 142 11.93 5.69 1.00
CA ARG A 142 10.88 4.80 1.54
C ARG A 142 9.52 5.48 1.63
N TYR A 143 9.48 6.78 1.98
CA TYR A 143 8.24 7.55 2.02
C TYR A 143 7.69 7.81 0.63
N LYS A 144 8.56 8.12 -0.35
CA LYS A 144 8.15 8.28 -1.75
C LYS A 144 7.52 7.00 -2.30
N ASN A 145 8.11 5.85 -1.99
CA ASN A 145 7.58 4.57 -2.44
C ASN A 145 6.22 4.26 -1.79
N GLU A 146 6.10 4.50 -0.48
CA GLU A 146 4.85 4.26 0.24
C GLU A 146 3.74 5.21 -0.20
N LEU A 147 4.07 6.49 -0.44
CA LEU A 147 3.11 7.46 -0.99
C LEU A 147 2.62 7.03 -2.37
N PHE A 148 3.53 6.58 -3.23
CA PHE A 148 3.16 6.05 -4.54
C PHE A 148 2.20 4.86 -4.40
N SER A 149 2.51 3.93 -3.50
CA SER A 149 1.65 2.77 -3.23
C SER A 149 0.27 3.19 -2.71
N LEU A 150 0.22 4.09 -1.75
CA LEU A 150 -1.03 4.60 -1.17
C LEU A 150 -1.91 5.24 -2.25
N ILE A 151 -1.36 6.20 -3.02
CA ILE A 151 -2.14 6.90 -4.04
C ILE A 151 -2.58 5.95 -5.15
N SER A 152 -1.71 5.00 -5.55
CA SER A 152 -2.06 3.97 -6.54
C SER A 152 -3.22 3.12 -6.07
N ASN A 153 -3.21 2.67 -4.81
CA ASN A 153 -4.31 1.86 -4.26
C ASN A 153 -5.63 2.66 -4.19
N ILE A 154 -5.58 3.93 -3.78
CA ILE A 154 -6.77 4.80 -3.79
C ILE A 154 -7.28 4.99 -5.23
N LEU A 155 -6.38 5.22 -6.18
CA LEU A 155 -6.75 5.37 -7.59
C LEU A 155 -7.41 4.10 -8.15
N VAL A 156 -6.88 2.92 -7.82
CA VAL A 156 -7.50 1.64 -8.18
C VAL A 156 -8.94 1.56 -7.67
N LEU A 157 -9.18 1.88 -6.39
CA LEU A 157 -10.54 1.90 -5.82
C LEU A 157 -11.48 2.86 -6.57
N GLN A 158 -10.99 4.02 -7.02
CA GLN A 158 -11.81 4.97 -7.76
C GLN A 158 -12.10 4.50 -9.20
N LEU A 159 -11.13 3.85 -9.85
CA LEU A 159 -11.30 3.24 -11.17
C LEU A 159 -12.31 2.09 -11.13
N GLU A 160 -12.24 1.22 -10.11
CA GLU A 160 -13.19 0.13 -9.90
C GLU A 160 -14.62 0.62 -9.65
N LYS A 161 -14.78 1.77 -8.97
CA LYS A 161 -16.05 2.44 -8.73
C LYS A 161 -16.55 3.27 -9.91
N ASN A 162 -15.82 3.33 -11.01
CA ASN A 162 -16.10 4.18 -12.17
C ASN A 162 -16.26 5.67 -11.83
N ASN A 163 -15.48 6.17 -10.86
CA ASN A 163 -15.49 7.57 -10.44
C ASN A 163 -14.42 8.37 -11.19
N LEU A 164 -14.77 8.91 -12.35
CA LEU A 164 -13.81 9.63 -13.21
C LEU A 164 -13.21 10.87 -12.53
N GLU A 165 -14.02 11.66 -11.80
CA GLU A 165 -13.54 12.90 -11.15
C GLU A 165 -12.44 12.61 -10.13
N LYS A 166 -12.68 11.64 -9.23
CA LYS A 166 -11.68 11.23 -8.23
C LYS A 166 -10.50 10.51 -8.87
N SER A 167 -10.72 9.73 -9.92
CA SER A 167 -9.63 9.07 -10.65
C SER A 167 -8.67 10.10 -11.26
N LEU A 168 -9.19 11.18 -11.86
CA LEU A 168 -8.36 12.28 -12.37
C LEU A 168 -7.61 13.00 -11.24
N PHE A 169 -8.28 13.27 -10.11
CA PHE A 169 -7.67 13.93 -8.96
C PHE A 169 -6.49 13.12 -8.40
N TYR A 170 -6.70 11.82 -8.14
CA TYR A 170 -5.64 10.97 -7.59
C TYR A 170 -4.53 10.65 -8.61
N TYR A 171 -4.87 10.59 -9.90
CA TYR A 171 -3.86 10.45 -10.96
C TYR A 171 -2.92 11.67 -11.01
N ASP A 172 -3.45 12.89 -10.96
CA ASP A 172 -2.67 14.13 -10.93
C ASP A 172 -1.73 14.18 -9.71
N ASP A 173 -2.22 13.75 -8.55
CA ASP A 173 -1.39 13.65 -7.35
C ASP A 173 -0.33 12.54 -7.46
N LEU A 174 -0.65 11.39 -8.06
CA LEU A 174 0.28 10.30 -8.28
C LEU A 174 1.40 10.73 -9.24
N GLU A 175 1.07 11.40 -10.34
CA GLU A 175 2.03 11.90 -11.32
C GLU A 175 3.06 12.85 -10.67
N LYS A 176 2.65 13.70 -9.73
CA LYS A 176 3.52 14.60 -8.97
C LYS A 176 4.53 13.87 -8.07
N THR A 177 4.25 12.62 -7.69
CA THR A 177 5.17 11.82 -6.85
C THR A 177 6.33 11.23 -7.64
N VAL A 178 6.23 11.17 -8.97
CA VAL A 178 7.21 10.54 -9.85
C VAL A 178 7.98 11.60 -10.62
N SER A 179 9.24 11.80 -10.27
CA SER A 179 10.12 12.73 -10.98
C SER A 179 10.68 12.09 -12.24
N VAL A 180 10.78 12.86 -13.32
CA VAL A 180 11.37 12.44 -14.62
C VAL A 180 12.84 12.01 -14.47
N SER A 181 13.55 12.51 -13.47
CA SER A 181 14.96 12.21 -13.22
C SER A 181 15.20 10.92 -12.42
N ASP A 182 14.14 10.28 -11.91
CA ASP A 182 14.27 9.13 -11.07
C ASP A 182 14.31 7.83 -11.88
N ASN A 183 15.24 6.92 -11.56
CA ASN A 183 15.28 5.56 -12.10
C ASN A 183 14.13 4.71 -11.55
N ARG A 184 12.89 5.16 -11.77
CA ARG A 184 11.63 4.58 -11.25
C ARG A 184 10.79 4.01 -12.39
N MET A 185 11.37 3.05 -13.13
CA MET A 185 10.74 2.49 -14.32
C MET A 185 9.35 1.88 -14.00
N TYR A 186 9.22 1.16 -12.89
CA TYR A 186 7.95 0.57 -12.48
C TYR A 186 6.85 1.63 -12.33
N GLU A 187 7.15 2.70 -11.62
CA GLU A 187 6.20 3.78 -11.36
C GLU A 187 5.80 4.52 -12.63
N HIS A 188 6.74 4.72 -13.55
CA HIS A 188 6.43 5.32 -14.86
C HIS A 188 5.52 4.41 -15.71
N VAL A 189 5.77 3.10 -15.72
CA VAL A 189 4.92 2.15 -16.44
C VAL A 189 3.52 2.09 -15.83
N MET A 190 3.42 2.12 -14.49
CA MET A 190 2.11 2.17 -13.81
C MET A 190 1.36 3.48 -14.08
N LEU A 191 2.05 4.64 -14.12
CA LEU A 191 1.43 5.91 -14.52
C LEU A 191 0.85 5.83 -15.93
N LEU A 192 1.59 5.27 -16.89
CA LEU A 192 1.08 5.07 -18.25
C LEU A 192 -0.15 4.16 -18.24
N PHE A 193 -0.12 3.08 -17.47
CA PHE A 193 -1.25 2.17 -17.35
C PHE A 193 -2.50 2.86 -16.81
N PHE A 194 -2.38 3.59 -15.71
CA PHE A 194 -3.51 4.33 -15.12
C PHE A 194 -4.05 5.42 -16.06
N LYS A 195 -3.18 6.10 -16.77
CA LYS A 195 -3.58 7.08 -17.78
C LYS A 195 -4.46 6.46 -18.87
N GLU A 196 -4.08 5.30 -19.39
CA GLU A 196 -4.86 4.60 -20.42
C GLU A 196 -6.20 4.07 -19.85
N LEU A 197 -6.24 3.63 -18.57
CA LEU A 197 -7.50 3.25 -17.94
C LEU A 197 -8.46 4.43 -17.80
N ILE A 198 -7.96 5.60 -17.42
CA ILE A 198 -8.75 6.85 -17.40
C ILE A 198 -9.21 7.21 -18.81
N GLY A 199 -8.37 6.96 -19.82
CA GLY A 199 -8.75 7.12 -21.23
C GLY A 199 -9.97 6.28 -21.61
N ILE A 200 -10.10 5.04 -21.15
CA ILE A 200 -11.30 4.21 -21.35
C ILE A 200 -12.55 4.91 -20.77
N MET A 201 -12.45 5.40 -19.52
CA MET A 201 -13.56 6.12 -18.87
C MET A 201 -13.95 7.40 -19.64
N GLN A 202 -13.03 7.98 -20.41
CA GLN A 202 -13.25 9.13 -21.27
C GLN A 202 -13.61 8.75 -22.73
N GLN A 203 -13.83 7.45 -23.02
CA GLN A 203 -14.08 6.92 -24.36
C GLN A 203 -12.91 7.15 -25.35
N GLN A 204 -11.68 7.12 -24.86
CA GLN A 204 -10.42 7.32 -25.60
C GLN A 204 -9.48 6.14 -25.37
N GLU A 205 -9.92 4.91 -25.66
CA GLU A 205 -9.13 3.70 -25.42
C GLU A 205 -8.03 3.52 -26.47
N ASP A 206 -6.78 3.29 -26.02
CA ASP A 206 -5.69 2.75 -26.83
C ASP A 206 -5.42 1.29 -26.42
N ALA A 207 -6.15 0.35 -27.02
CA ALA A 207 -6.08 -1.07 -26.72
C ALA A 207 -4.68 -1.66 -26.98
N GLN A 208 -3.95 -1.16 -27.99
CA GLN A 208 -2.60 -1.64 -28.30
C GLN A 208 -1.63 -1.26 -27.19
N LYS A 209 -1.68 -0.02 -26.74
CA LYS A 209 -0.80 0.49 -25.69
C LYS A 209 -1.00 -0.21 -24.36
N LEU A 210 -2.25 -0.47 -23.96
CA LEU A 210 -2.57 -1.27 -22.77
C LEU A 210 -1.99 -2.68 -22.87
N THR A 211 -2.12 -3.32 -24.04
CA THR A 211 -1.55 -4.65 -24.30
C THR A 211 -0.04 -4.64 -24.16
N ASP A 212 0.65 -3.63 -24.71
CA ASP A 212 2.11 -3.50 -24.65
C ASP A 212 2.60 -3.25 -23.21
N ILE A 213 1.87 -2.47 -22.42
CA ILE A 213 2.18 -2.23 -20.99
C ILE A 213 2.10 -3.55 -20.21
N ILE A 214 1.01 -4.29 -20.33
CA ILE A 214 0.83 -5.57 -19.63
C ILE A 214 1.88 -6.59 -20.08
N ARG A 215 2.16 -6.66 -21.39
CA ARG A 215 3.22 -7.51 -21.94
C ARG A 215 4.59 -7.16 -21.37
N THR A 216 4.86 -5.88 -21.11
CA THR A 216 6.14 -5.45 -20.51
C THR A 216 6.31 -6.08 -19.13
N PHE A 217 5.28 -6.11 -18.28
CA PHE A 217 5.35 -6.79 -16.99
C PHE A 217 5.58 -8.30 -17.12
N LYS A 218 4.93 -8.95 -18.08
CA LYS A 218 5.17 -10.38 -18.36
C LYS A 218 6.60 -10.67 -18.82
N LEU A 219 7.15 -9.82 -19.68
CA LEU A 219 8.56 -9.93 -20.15
C LEU A 219 9.58 -9.74 -19.02
N LEU A 220 9.20 -9.06 -17.93
CA LEU A 220 10.04 -8.83 -16.75
C LEU A 220 9.79 -9.88 -15.65
N ASP A 221 9.09 -10.98 -15.95
CA ASP A 221 8.68 -12.04 -15.00
C ASP A 221 7.85 -11.49 -13.81
N MET A 222 7.14 -10.36 -14.00
CA MET A 222 6.26 -9.73 -13.01
C MET A 222 4.81 -10.21 -13.17
N GLU A 223 4.59 -11.52 -13.23
CA GLU A 223 3.29 -12.15 -13.52
C GLU A 223 2.17 -11.65 -12.58
N ARG A 224 2.47 -11.47 -11.29
CA ARG A 224 1.47 -10.97 -10.33
C ARG A 224 0.97 -9.59 -10.72
N VAL A 225 1.86 -8.68 -11.10
CA VAL A 225 1.52 -7.31 -11.51
C VAL A 225 0.73 -7.33 -12.82
N ALA A 226 1.18 -8.15 -13.79
CA ALA A 226 0.48 -8.31 -15.06
C ALA A 226 -0.97 -8.77 -14.86
N ASN A 227 -1.19 -9.80 -14.02
CA ASN A 227 -2.52 -10.33 -13.72
C ASN A 227 -3.41 -9.28 -13.00
N GLN A 228 -2.84 -8.50 -12.08
CA GLN A 228 -3.56 -7.39 -11.43
C GLN A 228 -3.99 -6.31 -12.46
N CYS A 229 -3.09 -5.96 -13.37
CA CYS A 229 -3.40 -5.00 -14.46
C CYS A 229 -4.49 -5.55 -15.39
N GLU A 230 -4.45 -6.84 -15.76
CA GLU A 230 -5.49 -7.48 -16.58
C GLU A 230 -6.86 -7.43 -15.89
N GLY A 231 -6.92 -7.82 -14.60
CA GLY A 231 -8.17 -7.81 -13.83
C GLY A 231 -8.77 -6.40 -13.69
N LEU A 232 -7.92 -5.39 -13.41
CA LEU A 232 -8.38 -4.01 -13.32
C LEU A 232 -8.87 -3.47 -14.68
N LEU A 233 -8.17 -3.80 -15.77
CA LEU A 233 -8.58 -3.44 -17.13
C LEU A 233 -9.95 -4.03 -17.48
N GLU A 234 -10.18 -5.31 -17.17
CA GLU A 234 -11.49 -5.96 -17.39
C GLU A 234 -12.58 -5.27 -16.57
N THR A 235 -12.33 -4.93 -15.30
CA THR A 235 -13.29 -4.24 -14.44
C THR A 235 -13.64 -2.87 -15.02
N VAL A 236 -12.64 -2.07 -15.41
CA VAL A 236 -12.89 -0.72 -15.97
C VAL A 236 -13.65 -0.80 -17.29
N ARG A 237 -13.32 -1.76 -18.18
CA ARG A 237 -14.07 -1.95 -19.43
C ARG A 237 -15.52 -2.34 -19.18
N ASN A 238 -15.76 -3.30 -18.28
CA ASN A 238 -17.11 -3.75 -17.96
C ASN A 238 -17.98 -2.62 -17.37
N ASN A 239 -17.38 -1.72 -16.61
CA ASN A 239 -18.08 -0.56 -16.03
C ASN A 239 -18.39 0.54 -17.06
N ASN A 240 -17.72 0.54 -18.25
CA ASN A 240 -17.86 1.57 -19.27
C ASN A 240 -18.42 1.02 -20.61
N ALA A 241 -18.81 -0.26 -20.67
CA ALA A 241 -19.49 -0.87 -21.82
C ALA A 241 -21.00 -0.63 -21.77
#